data_fe9882697e23b6b1c0c8c53c44e47310
#
_entry.id   fe9882697e23b6b1c0c8c53c44e47310
#
_cell.length_a   1.000
_cell.length_b   1.000
_cell.length_c   1.000
_cell.angle_alpha   90.00
_cell.angle_beta   90.00
_cell.angle_gamma   90.00
#
_symmetry.space_group_name_H-M   'P 1'
#
loop_
_entity.id
_entity.type
_entity.pdbx_description
1 polymer ?
#
loop_
_entity_poly.entity_id
_entity_poly.type
_entity_poly.pdbx_seq_one_letter_code
_entity_poly.pdbx_strand_id
1 'polypeptide(L)'
;MRAFVVPAGCRDSAEIRLVERPDPVPGPGQVLVRIRAASLNYKDQAVAMGTYIGGPLTRDTIPLSDGSGDVLGVGAGVTTVRPGDRVVAMFHQVPPDGSPSGTRQALGGPLDGMLAELAVLYEDGLLPIPEGLSYEDAACLPCAGVTAWHALMHAGRPLTAGDTVLAMGTGGVSTFALQFAAAAAARVIVTSSSDEKIARGRSLGASDGINYKTTPEWDQEVMKLTRGRGVDCVIEVGGLGTLNRSFQSLAFGGKVVLIGLLTGRNGGDVNPYTLMPKRGNLHGIFVGDRPMFVEMNKAIGASGIRPVVDKVFAFDDALAAYRHQASGKFVGKVVIRML
;
A
#
# COMPACT_ATOMS: atom_id res chain seq x y z
N MET A 1 -10.84 11.86 -22.89
CA MET A 1 -11.07 11.00 -21.72
C MET A 1 -11.47 11.81 -20.50
N ARG A 2 -12.28 11.27 -19.62
CA ARG A 2 -12.57 11.86 -18.32
C ARG A 2 -11.48 11.48 -17.30
N ALA A 3 -11.11 12.43 -16.46
CA ALA A 3 -10.15 12.21 -15.39
C ALA A 3 -10.47 13.11 -14.18
N PHE A 4 -10.22 12.64 -12.97
CA PHE A 4 -10.15 13.51 -11.81
C PHE A 4 -8.74 14.10 -11.69
N VAL A 5 -8.64 15.34 -11.23
CA VAL A 5 -7.36 16.01 -10.99
C VAL A 5 -7.31 16.62 -9.60
N VAL A 6 -6.16 16.51 -8.98
CA VAL A 6 -5.74 17.30 -7.82
C VAL A 6 -5.12 18.59 -8.38
N PRO A 7 -5.66 19.78 -8.09
CA PRO A 7 -5.10 21.03 -8.59
C PRO A 7 -3.69 21.31 -8.07
N ALA A 8 -2.92 22.08 -8.81
CA ALA A 8 -1.64 22.60 -8.32
C ALA A 8 -1.85 23.38 -7.02
N GLY A 9 -0.99 23.15 -6.03
CA GLY A 9 -1.09 23.80 -4.72
C GLY A 9 -2.23 23.35 -3.82
N CYS A 10 -3.00 22.33 -4.21
CA CYS A 10 -4.16 21.80 -3.46
C CYS A 10 -3.80 21.51 -1.99
N ARG A 11 -4.77 21.78 -1.11
CA ARG A 11 -4.67 21.60 0.35
C ARG A 11 -5.87 20.88 0.95
N ASP A 12 -6.88 20.58 0.14
CA ASP A 12 -8.10 19.91 0.56
C ASP A 12 -8.56 18.94 -0.54
N SER A 13 -8.82 17.69 -0.16
CA SER A 13 -9.35 16.69 -1.08
C SER A 13 -10.71 17.06 -1.69
N ALA A 14 -11.44 18.02 -1.12
CA ALA A 14 -12.66 18.56 -1.69
C ALA A 14 -12.42 19.39 -2.98
N GLU A 15 -11.20 19.85 -3.22
CA GLU A 15 -10.80 20.58 -4.43
C GLU A 15 -10.56 19.66 -5.64
N ILE A 16 -10.48 18.33 -5.44
CA ILE A 16 -10.36 17.35 -6.52
C ILE A 16 -11.58 17.48 -7.43
N ARG A 17 -11.34 17.60 -8.73
CA ARG A 17 -12.40 17.86 -9.71
C ARG A 17 -12.32 16.95 -10.92
N LEU A 18 -13.48 16.61 -11.47
CA LEU A 18 -13.60 15.92 -12.75
C LEU A 18 -13.29 16.91 -13.89
N VAL A 19 -12.48 16.48 -14.85
CA VAL A 19 -12.12 17.24 -16.04
C VAL A 19 -12.15 16.34 -17.28
N GLU A 20 -12.30 16.96 -18.44
CA GLU A 20 -12.03 16.31 -19.72
C GLU A 20 -10.61 16.63 -20.18
N ARG A 21 -9.90 15.64 -20.68
CA ARG A 21 -8.56 15.75 -21.27
C ARG A 21 -8.54 15.02 -22.62
N PRO A 22 -7.64 15.41 -23.54
CA PRO A 22 -7.39 14.60 -24.73
C PRO A 22 -7.00 13.18 -24.37
N ASP A 23 -7.37 12.21 -25.21
CA ASP A 23 -6.91 10.84 -25.03
C ASP A 23 -5.38 10.79 -25.19
N PRO A 24 -4.65 10.17 -24.28
CA PRO A 24 -3.20 10.10 -24.36
C PRO A 24 -2.77 9.10 -25.43
N VAL A 25 -1.63 9.37 -26.08
CA VAL A 25 -1.04 8.52 -27.11
C VAL A 25 0.26 7.93 -26.60
N PRO A 26 0.47 6.59 -26.67
CA PRO A 26 1.68 5.98 -26.19
C PRO A 26 2.87 6.27 -27.10
N GLY A 27 3.96 6.78 -26.55
CA GLY A 27 5.25 6.93 -27.19
C GLY A 27 6.07 5.61 -27.17
N PRO A 28 7.33 5.64 -27.67
CA PRO A 28 8.22 4.48 -27.61
C PRO A 28 8.36 3.91 -26.19
N GLY A 29 8.28 2.59 -26.05
CA GLY A 29 8.35 1.89 -24.75
C GLY A 29 7.13 2.09 -23.84
N GLN A 30 6.09 2.76 -24.32
CA GLN A 30 4.89 3.06 -23.58
C GLN A 30 3.67 2.24 -24.03
N VAL A 31 2.74 2.08 -23.13
CA VAL A 31 1.53 1.27 -23.28
C VAL A 31 0.31 2.10 -22.90
N LEU A 32 -0.68 2.15 -23.77
CA LEU A 32 -1.99 2.75 -23.49
C LEU A 32 -2.87 1.72 -22.79
N VAL A 33 -3.32 2.05 -21.59
CA VAL A 33 -4.16 1.19 -20.75
C VAL A 33 -5.51 1.85 -20.52
N ARG A 34 -6.59 1.11 -20.79
CA ARG A 34 -7.94 1.44 -20.30
C ARG A 34 -8.04 1.00 -18.85
N ILE A 35 -8.20 1.95 -17.94
CA ILE A 35 -8.28 1.66 -16.51
C ILE A 35 -9.66 1.07 -16.20
N ARG A 36 -9.69 -0.02 -15.45
CA ARG A 36 -10.92 -0.72 -15.00
C ARG A 36 -11.17 -0.50 -13.52
N ALA A 37 -10.11 -0.44 -12.73
CA ALA A 37 -10.20 -0.15 -11.30
C ALA A 37 -8.96 0.60 -10.83
N ALA A 38 -9.15 1.47 -9.85
CA ALA A 38 -8.10 2.15 -9.11
C ALA A 38 -8.36 2.02 -7.60
N SER A 39 -7.34 2.10 -6.76
CA SER A 39 -7.54 2.01 -5.32
C SER A 39 -6.79 3.08 -4.55
N LEU A 40 -7.39 3.54 -3.45
CA LEU A 40 -6.85 4.60 -2.62
C LEU A 40 -5.81 4.06 -1.63
N ASN A 41 -4.79 4.88 -1.37
CA ASN A 41 -3.80 4.74 -0.32
C ASN A 41 -3.76 6.00 0.57
N TYR A 42 -3.16 5.91 1.75
CA TYR A 42 -2.95 7.07 2.62
C TYR A 42 -2.18 8.20 1.90
N LYS A 43 -1.23 7.82 1.01
CA LYS A 43 -0.51 8.75 0.14
C LYS A 43 -1.46 9.69 -0.62
N ASP A 44 -2.55 9.18 -1.15
CA ASP A 44 -3.45 9.94 -2.02
C ASP A 44 -4.17 11.05 -1.26
N GLN A 45 -4.52 10.81 0.01
CA GLN A 45 -4.98 11.86 0.92
C GLN A 45 -3.89 12.90 1.18
N ALA A 46 -2.67 12.43 1.50
CA ALA A 46 -1.55 13.32 1.79
C ALA A 46 -1.15 14.18 0.58
N VAL A 47 -1.24 13.64 -0.65
CA VAL A 47 -1.03 14.39 -1.90
C VAL A 47 -2.11 15.45 -2.07
N ALA A 48 -3.39 15.11 -1.91
CA ALA A 48 -4.50 16.05 -2.01
C ALA A 48 -4.44 17.16 -0.96
N MET A 49 -3.92 16.85 0.23
CA MET A 49 -3.72 17.82 1.32
C MET A 49 -2.40 18.61 1.21
N GLY A 50 -1.56 18.32 0.21
CA GLY A 50 -0.24 18.96 0.05
C GLY A 50 0.76 18.63 1.16
N THR A 51 0.55 17.54 1.89
CA THR A 51 1.40 17.11 3.02
C THR A 51 2.28 15.92 2.70
N TYR A 52 2.21 15.40 1.46
CA TYR A 52 3.06 14.30 1.04
C TYR A 52 4.53 14.70 0.91
N ILE A 53 5.44 13.72 0.83
CA ILE A 53 6.88 13.95 0.63
C ILE A 53 7.07 14.75 -0.67
N GLY A 54 7.76 15.88 -0.58
CA GLY A 54 7.93 16.82 -1.70
C GLY A 54 6.98 18.02 -1.66
N GLY A 55 6.02 18.04 -0.71
CA GLY A 55 5.07 19.15 -0.57
C GLY A 55 3.91 19.10 -1.57
N PRO A 56 3.23 20.23 -1.78
CA PRO A 56 2.11 20.35 -2.72
C PRO A 56 2.52 20.10 -4.15
N LEU A 57 1.59 19.61 -4.95
CA LEU A 57 1.78 19.46 -6.39
C LEU A 57 2.01 20.82 -7.05
N THR A 58 2.92 20.87 -8.03
CA THR A 58 3.24 22.07 -8.81
C THR A 58 2.43 22.19 -10.10
N ARG A 59 1.68 21.15 -10.46
CA ARG A 59 0.79 21.09 -11.62
C ARG A 59 -0.47 20.29 -11.30
N ASP A 60 -1.53 20.50 -12.05
CA ASP A 60 -2.73 19.67 -12.02
C ASP A 60 -2.36 18.23 -12.36
N THR A 61 -2.60 17.30 -11.43
CA THR A 61 -2.13 15.92 -11.54
C THR A 61 -3.30 14.95 -11.34
N ILE A 62 -3.40 13.92 -12.18
CA ILE A 62 -4.34 12.83 -11.98
C ILE A 62 -3.89 12.03 -10.75
N PRO A 63 -4.72 11.85 -9.71
CA PRO A 63 -4.33 11.14 -8.50
C PRO A 63 -4.39 9.61 -8.65
N LEU A 64 -4.08 8.92 -7.56
CA LEU A 64 -4.03 7.48 -7.32
C LEU A 64 -2.84 6.80 -8.00
N SER A 65 -2.07 6.08 -7.17
CA SER A 65 -0.91 5.33 -7.67
C SER A 65 -1.28 3.93 -8.15
N ASP A 66 -2.41 3.41 -7.70
CA ASP A 66 -2.76 2.01 -7.84
C ASP A 66 -3.91 1.83 -8.82
N GLY A 67 -3.70 1.02 -9.84
CA GLY A 67 -4.76 0.73 -10.82
C GLY A 67 -4.45 -0.49 -11.67
N SER A 68 -5.49 -0.97 -12.31
CA SER A 68 -5.49 -2.15 -13.20
C SER A 68 -6.39 -1.90 -14.40
N GLY A 69 -6.13 -2.59 -15.50
CA GLY A 69 -6.91 -2.37 -16.72
C GLY A 69 -6.52 -3.27 -17.87
N ASP A 70 -7.00 -2.90 -19.05
CA ASP A 70 -6.74 -3.59 -20.31
C ASP A 70 -5.78 -2.78 -21.17
N VAL A 71 -4.80 -3.44 -21.77
CA VAL A 71 -3.95 -2.83 -22.80
C VAL A 71 -4.79 -2.55 -24.04
N LEU A 72 -4.83 -1.30 -24.49
CA LEU A 72 -5.50 -0.88 -25.72
C LEU A 72 -4.54 -0.75 -26.90
N GLY A 73 -3.32 -0.31 -26.64
CA GLY A 73 -2.31 -0.07 -27.68
C GLY A 73 -0.92 0.00 -27.08
N VAL A 74 0.09 -0.19 -27.93
CA VAL A 74 1.49 -0.20 -27.55
C VAL A 74 2.29 0.71 -28.48
N GLY A 75 3.27 1.44 -27.91
CA GLY A 75 4.23 2.20 -28.65
C GLY A 75 5.35 1.36 -29.25
N ALA A 76 6.20 1.96 -30.06
CA ALA A 76 7.32 1.26 -30.66
C ALA A 76 8.25 0.68 -29.59
N GLY A 77 8.78 -0.53 -29.83
CA GLY A 77 9.72 -1.22 -28.95
C GLY A 77 9.11 -1.98 -27.77
N VAL A 78 7.80 -1.88 -27.53
CA VAL A 78 7.10 -2.68 -26.49
C VAL A 78 7.02 -4.14 -26.95
N THR A 79 7.41 -5.06 -26.06
CA THR A 79 7.52 -6.50 -26.35
C THR A 79 6.87 -7.41 -25.33
N THR A 80 6.63 -6.94 -24.09
CA THR A 80 6.18 -7.77 -22.96
C THR A 80 4.67 -7.84 -22.81
N VAL A 81 3.95 -6.91 -23.44
CA VAL A 81 2.46 -6.83 -23.40
C VAL A 81 1.90 -6.51 -24.79
N ARG A 82 0.64 -6.86 -25.01
CA ARG A 82 -0.08 -6.64 -26.27
C ARG A 82 -1.53 -6.19 -26.00
N PRO A 83 -2.20 -5.56 -26.98
CA PRO A 83 -3.63 -5.23 -26.87
C PRO A 83 -4.48 -6.42 -26.45
N GLY A 84 -5.35 -6.20 -25.44
CA GLY A 84 -6.19 -7.22 -24.83
C GLY A 84 -5.63 -7.84 -23.56
N ASP A 85 -4.35 -7.66 -23.25
CA ASP A 85 -3.77 -8.17 -22.01
C ASP A 85 -4.33 -7.41 -20.79
N ARG A 86 -4.57 -8.16 -19.70
CA ARG A 86 -5.01 -7.63 -18.41
C ARG A 86 -3.79 -7.30 -17.56
N VAL A 87 -3.64 -6.04 -17.16
CA VAL A 87 -2.43 -5.56 -16.49
C VAL A 87 -2.74 -4.79 -15.21
N VAL A 88 -1.76 -4.78 -14.31
CA VAL A 88 -1.73 -3.95 -13.10
C VAL A 88 -0.50 -3.04 -13.16
N ALA A 89 -0.68 -1.76 -12.84
CA ALA A 89 0.40 -0.78 -12.81
C ALA A 89 1.27 -0.94 -11.57
N MET A 90 2.57 -0.78 -11.71
CA MET A 90 3.46 -0.60 -10.56
C MET A 90 3.33 0.82 -10.00
N PHE A 91 3.52 0.94 -8.68
CA PHE A 91 3.49 2.23 -7.97
C PHE A 91 4.47 3.25 -8.55
N HIS A 92 5.68 2.81 -8.91
CA HIS A 92 6.69 3.62 -9.56
C HIS A 92 6.78 3.28 -11.04
N GLN A 93 6.94 4.32 -11.85
CA GLN A 93 7.30 4.19 -13.26
C GLN A 93 8.77 4.53 -13.44
N VAL A 94 9.47 3.76 -14.27
CA VAL A 94 10.87 3.99 -14.61
C VAL A 94 10.95 4.26 -16.11
N PRO A 95 11.38 5.46 -16.54
CA PRO A 95 11.61 5.72 -17.95
C PRO A 95 12.68 4.81 -18.52
N PRO A 96 12.60 4.40 -19.80
CA PRO A 96 13.58 3.52 -20.44
C PRO A 96 14.94 4.20 -20.75
N ASP A 97 15.08 5.48 -20.43
CA ASP A 97 16.29 6.26 -20.65
C ASP A 97 17.46 5.91 -19.71
N GLY A 98 17.29 4.87 -18.89
CA GLY A 98 18.33 4.44 -17.95
C GLY A 98 18.54 5.41 -16.78
N SER A 99 17.63 6.32 -16.53
CA SER A 99 17.66 7.22 -15.38
C SER A 99 18.03 6.44 -14.11
N PRO A 100 18.94 6.95 -13.25
CA PRO A 100 19.35 6.28 -12.03
C PRO A 100 18.15 5.87 -11.17
N SER A 101 18.26 4.79 -10.42
CA SER A 101 17.19 4.27 -9.55
C SER A 101 16.62 5.30 -8.57
N GLY A 102 17.32 6.42 -8.34
CA GLY A 102 16.84 7.57 -7.57
C GLY A 102 15.79 8.43 -8.26
N THR A 103 15.54 8.24 -9.56
CA THR A 103 14.54 9.01 -10.34
C THR A 103 13.21 8.27 -10.52
N ARG A 104 12.99 7.16 -9.82
CA ARG A 104 11.69 6.48 -9.79
C ARG A 104 10.61 7.45 -9.35
N GLN A 105 9.65 7.72 -10.23
CA GLN A 105 8.56 8.65 -9.94
C GLN A 105 7.27 7.88 -9.68
N ALA A 106 6.56 8.29 -8.63
CA ALA A 106 5.31 7.65 -8.24
C ALA A 106 4.14 8.15 -9.09
N LEU A 107 3.27 7.25 -9.49
CA LEU A 107 1.96 7.58 -10.04
C LEU A 107 1.10 8.32 -9.00
N GLY A 108 0.21 9.20 -9.46
CA GLY A 108 -0.65 10.01 -8.59
C GLY A 108 0.10 11.08 -7.79
N GLY A 109 1.24 11.55 -8.29
CA GLY A 109 2.13 12.57 -7.73
C GLY A 109 3.55 12.05 -7.53
N PRO A 110 4.53 12.57 -8.32
CA PRO A 110 4.41 13.68 -9.27
C PRO A 110 3.88 13.31 -10.67
N LEU A 111 3.88 12.02 -11.05
CA LEU A 111 3.31 11.60 -12.35
C LEU A 111 1.78 11.57 -12.27
N ASP A 112 1.13 11.72 -13.43
CA ASP A 112 -0.30 11.42 -13.54
C ASP A 112 -0.57 9.96 -13.12
N GLY A 113 -1.65 9.78 -12.40
CA GLY A 113 -2.03 8.50 -11.80
C GLY A 113 -3.18 7.80 -12.51
N MET A 114 -3.92 7.01 -11.73
CA MET A 114 -4.85 6.01 -12.25
C MET A 114 -6.33 6.40 -12.12
N LEU A 115 -6.66 7.61 -11.63
CA LEU A 115 -8.06 8.06 -11.53
C LEU A 115 -8.52 8.75 -12.82
N ALA A 116 -8.46 8.02 -13.93
CA ALA A 116 -8.84 8.42 -15.28
C ALA A 116 -9.32 7.21 -16.08
N GLU A 117 -10.01 7.44 -17.19
CA GLU A 117 -10.45 6.38 -18.10
C GLU A 117 -9.28 5.69 -18.82
N LEU A 118 -8.23 6.46 -19.14
CA LEU A 118 -7.03 6.01 -19.86
C LEU A 118 -5.77 6.48 -19.16
N ALA A 119 -4.72 5.67 -19.21
CA ALA A 119 -3.37 6.03 -18.79
C ALA A 119 -2.33 5.54 -19.80
N VAL A 120 -1.23 6.29 -19.95
CA VAL A 120 -0.02 5.84 -20.64
C VAL A 120 1.04 5.54 -19.62
N LEU A 121 1.54 4.29 -19.64
CA LEU A 121 2.48 3.74 -18.68
C LEU A 121 3.68 3.14 -19.40
N TYR A 122 4.85 3.07 -18.76
CA TYR A 122 5.98 2.35 -19.30
C TYR A 122 5.78 0.83 -19.21
N GLU A 123 6.25 0.10 -20.20
CA GLU A 123 6.18 -1.36 -20.28
C GLU A 123 6.71 -2.03 -19.00
N ASP A 124 7.88 -1.59 -18.52
CA ASP A 124 8.49 -2.09 -17.28
C ASP A 124 7.71 -1.77 -16.01
N GLY A 125 6.80 -0.80 -16.08
CA GLY A 125 5.87 -0.42 -15.01
C GLY A 125 4.56 -1.21 -15.01
N LEU A 126 4.46 -2.28 -15.80
CA LEU A 126 3.27 -3.12 -15.91
C LEU A 126 3.58 -4.58 -15.57
N LEU A 127 2.63 -5.23 -14.94
CA LEU A 127 2.64 -6.68 -14.68
C LEU A 127 1.30 -7.30 -15.10
N PRO A 128 1.28 -8.56 -15.51
CA PRO A 128 0.02 -9.28 -15.73
C PRO A 128 -0.76 -9.39 -14.41
N ILE A 129 -2.08 -9.30 -14.48
CA ILE A 129 -2.94 -9.57 -13.32
C ILE A 129 -2.87 -11.08 -13.02
N PRO A 130 -2.62 -11.47 -11.75
CA PRO A 130 -2.68 -12.87 -11.35
C PRO A 130 -4.00 -13.53 -11.73
N GLU A 131 -3.92 -14.78 -12.18
CA GLU A 131 -5.11 -15.54 -12.55
C GLU A 131 -6.11 -15.62 -11.38
N GLY A 132 -7.39 -15.50 -11.68
CA GLY A 132 -8.47 -15.54 -10.69
C GLY A 132 -8.71 -14.22 -9.94
N LEU A 133 -7.86 -13.19 -10.09
CA LEU A 133 -8.12 -11.88 -9.51
C LEU A 133 -8.98 -11.00 -10.46
N SER A 134 -9.90 -10.25 -9.87
CA SER A 134 -10.64 -9.17 -10.55
C SER A 134 -9.73 -7.94 -10.77
N TYR A 135 -10.22 -6.94 -11.51
CA TYR A 135 -9.50 -5.67 -11.63
C TYR A 135 -9.44 -4.93 -10.29
N GLU A 136 -10.51 -4.99 -9.50
CA GLU A 136 -10.59 -4.40 -8.18
C GLU A 136 -9.56 -5.02 -7.23
N ASP A 137 -9.44 -6.36 -7.25
CA ASP A 137 -8.41 -7.06 -6.47
C ASP A 137 -7.01 -6.62 -6.92
N ALA A 138 -6.74 -6.66 -8.22
CA ALA A 138 -5.43 -6.31 -8.77
C ALA A 138 -5.04 -4.86 -8.46
N ALA A 139 -5.98 -3.91 -8.52
CA ALA A 139 -5.74 -2.53 -8.15
C ALA A 139 -5.31 -2.34 -6.68
N CYS A 140 -5.52 -3.31 -5.80
CA CYS A 140 -5.10 -3.24 -4.40
C CYS A 140 -3.62 -3.61 -4.18
N LEU A 141 -2.96 -4.22 -5.16
CA LEU A 141 -1.64 -4.84 -5.02
C LEU A 141 -0.47 -3.85 -5.03
N PRO A 142 -0.42 -2.81 -5.92
CA PRO A 142 0.80 -2.06 -6.24
C PRO A 142 1.46 -1.38 -5.05
N CYS A 143 0.69 -0.73 -4.19
CA CYS A 143 1.21 -0.09 -3.00
C CYS A 143 1.12 -1.02 -1.79
N ALA A 144 -0.08 -1.36 -1.34
CA ALA A 144 -0.30 -2.02 -0.07
C ALA A 144 0.21 -3.47 -0.06
N GLY A 145 -0.07 -4.24 -1.12
CA GLY A 145 0.36 -5.63 -1.25
C GLY A 145 1.88 -5.75 -1.29
N VAL A 146 2.51 -5.02 -2.23
CA VAL A 146 3.97 -5.06 -2.39
C VAL A 146 4.71 -4.53 -1.16
N THR A 147 4.18 -3.50 -0.48
CA THR A 147 4.75 -3.00 0.77
C THR A 147 4.72 -4.07 1.87
N ALA A 148 3.60 -4.77 2.02
CA ALA A 148 3.49 -5.85 3.01
C ALA A 148 4.44 -7.01 2.70
N TRP A 149 4.57 -7.38 1.42
CA TRP A 149 5.52 -8.39 0.96
C TRP A 149 6.96 -7.99 1.23
N HIS A 150 7.35 -6.76 0.85
CA HIS A 150 8.67 -6.20 1.14
C HIS A 150 8.97 -6.26 2.64
N ALA A 151 8.04 -5.81 3.48
CA ALA A 151 8.21 -5.79 4.92
C ALA A 151 8.47 -7.18 5.53
N LEU A 152 7.73 -8.18 5.07
CA LEU A 152 7.83 -9.53 5.60
C LEU A 152 9.02 -10.30 5.03
N MET A 153 9.28 -10.20 3.73
CA MET A 153 10.18 -11.09 3.00
C MET A 153 11.55 -10.48 2.68
N HIS A 154 11.66 -9.14 2.54
CA HIS A 154 12.89 -8.48 2.08
C HIS A 154 13.50 -7.47 3.05
N ALA A 155 12.74 -6.97 4.03
CA ALA A 155 13.28 -6.07 5.04
C ALA A 155 14.03 -6.87 6.12
N GLY A 156 15.32 -7.09 5.93
CA GLY A 156 16.15 -7.90 6.81
C GLY A 156 15.85 -9.41 6.69
N ARG A 157 15.82 -10.13 7.82
CA ARG A 157 15.50 -11.57 7.82
C ARG A 157 14.08 -11.82 7.27
N PRO A 158 13.92 -12.69 6.28
CA PRO A 158 12.60 -13.10 5.82
C PRO A 158 11.76 -13.73 6.94
N LEU A 159 10.44 -13.57 6.85
CA LEU A 159 9.50 -14.24 7.75
C LEU A 159 9.59 -15.76 7.57
N THR A 160 9.54 -16.49 8.69
CA THR A 160 9.53 -17.95 8.68
C THR A 160 8.35 -18.50 9.50
N ALA A 161 7.99 -19.76 9.26
CA ALA A 161 6.96 -20.43 10.04
C ALA A 161 7.30 -20.41 11.53
N GLY A 162 6.29 -20.14 12.37
CA GLY A 162 6.44 -20.01 13.83
C GLY A 162 6.86 -18.62 14.31
N ASP A 163 7.25 -17.69 13.43
CA ASP A 163 7.46 -16.30 13.81
C ASP A 163 6.14 -15.65 14.30
N THR A 164 6.28 -14.58 15.07
CA THR A 164 5.14 -13.76 15.51
C THR A 164 5.23 -12.38 14.86
N VAL A 165 4.15 -11.94 14.20
CA VAL A 165 4.03 -10.65 13.54
C VAL A 165 3.03 -9.77 14.28
N LEU A 166 3.39 -8.53 14.55
CA LEU A 166 2.46 -7.49 14.99
C LEU A 166 2.05 -6.65 13.79
N ALA A 167 0.80 -6.78 13.35
CA ALA A 167 0.20 -5.97 12.30
C ALA A 167 -0.54 -4.79 12.94
N MET A 168 -0.05 -3.57 12.72
CA MET A 168 -0.64 -2.37 13.30
C MET A 168 -1.77 -1.84 12.44
N GLY A 169 -2.98 -1.76 13.03
CA GLY A 169 -4.18 -1.34 12.32
C GLY A 169 -4.76 -2.42 11.39
N THR A 170 -5.79 -2.02 10.65
CA THR A 170 -6.55 -2.87 9.71
C THR A 170 -6.70 -2.22 8.33
N GLY A 171 -5.78 -1.35 7.96
CA GLY A 171 -5.69 -0.76 6.62
C GLY A 171 -5.05 -1.73 5.61
N GLY A 172 -4.87 -1.26 4.37
CA GLY A 172 -4.41 -2.12 3.26
C GLY A 172 -3.12 -2.88 3.54
N VAL A 173 -2.04 -2.20 3.97
CA VAL A 173 -0.76 -2.85 4.27
C VAL A 173 -0.92 -3.90 5.36
N SER A 174 -1.64 -3.56 6.44
CA SER A 174 -1.80 -4.43 7.60
C SER A 174 -2.63 -5.67 7.28
N THR A 175 -3.68 -5.56 6.47
CA THR A 175 -4.49 -6.72 6.05
C THR A 175 -3.72 -7.64 5.12
N PHE A 176 -2.92 -7.12 4.19
CA PHE A 176 -2.02 -7.94 3.38
C PHE A 176 -0.94 -8.61 4.23
N ALA A 177 -0.28 -7.87 5.12
CA ALA A 177 0.74 -8.43 6.00
C ALA A 177 0.18 -9.55 6.88
N LEU A 178 -1.04 -9.36 7.41
CA LEU A 178 -1.75 -10.38 8.17
C LEU A 178 -1.98 -11.65 7.33
N GLN A 179 -2.54 -11.50 6.12
CA GLN A 179 -2.83 -12.64 5.25
C GLN A 179 -1.55 -13.36 4.80
N PHE A 180 -0.50 -12.64 4.40
CA PHE A 180 0.77 -13.24 4.02
C PHE A 180 1.44 -13.96 5.21
N ALA A 181 1.44 -13.35 6.40
CA ALA A 181 2.02 -13.95 7.58
C ALA A 181 1.27 -15.22 8.00
N ALA A 182 -0.07 -15.20 7.99
CA ALA A 182 -0.88 -16.36 8.27
C ALA A 182 -0.64 -17.50 7.27
N ALA A 183 -0.55 -17.18 5.98
CA ALA A 183 -0.24 -18.15 4.92
C ALA A 183 1.18 -18.75 5.08
N ALA A 184 2.12 -18.00 5.65
CA ALA A 184 3.46 -18.47 6.00
C ALA A 184 3.54 -19.24 7.34
N ALA A 185 2.40 -19.59 7.94
CA ALA A 185 2.30 -20.24 9.25
C ALA A 185 2.95 -19.44 10.39
N ALA A 186 2.95 -18.12 10.31
CA ALA A 186 3.33 -17.23 11.40
C ALA A 186 2.11 -16.89 12.26
N ARG A 187 2.34 -16.67 13.57
CA ARG A 187 1.32 -16.12 14.46
C ARG A 187 1.15 -14.63 14.21
N VAL A 188 -0.08 -14.13 14.13
CA VAL A 188 -0.35 -12.71 13.90
C VAL A 188 -1.12 -12.12 15.08
N ILE A 189 -0.61 -11.02 15.63
CA ILE A 189 -1.31 -10.14 16.56
C ILE A 189 -1.70 -8.89 15.77
N VAL A 190 -3.00 -8.51 15.79
CA VAL A 190 -3.47 -7.29 15.13
C VAL A 190 -3.84 -6.24 16.16
N THR A 191 -3.47 -4.97 15.93
CA THR A 191 -4.01 -3.87 16.72
C THR A 191 -5.07 -3.10 15.92
N SER A 192 -6.08 -2.55 16.58
CA SER A 192 -7.05 -1.68 15.92
C SER A 192 -7.71 -0.72 16.90
N SER A 193 -8.52 0.21 16.38
CA SER A 193 -9.26 1.21 17.16
C SER A 193 -10.66 0.74 17.59
N SER A 194 -11.10 -0.47 17.16
CA SER A 194 -12.40 -1.03 17.52
C SER A 194 -12.38 -2.55 17.51
N ASP A 195 -13.22 -3.14 18.34
CA ASP A 195 -13.33 -4.60 18.47
C ASP A 195 -13.94 -5.24 17.21
N GLU A 196 -14.82 -4.53 16.50
CA GLU A 196 -15.36 -4.95 15.22
C GLU A 196 -14.24 -5.18 14.17
N LYS A 197 -13.31 -4.22 14.06
CA LYS A 197 -12.16 -4.35 13.15
C LYS A 197 -11.21 -5.46 13.59
N ILE A 198 -11.04 -5.68 14.89
CA ILE A 198 -10.27 -6.80 15.43
C ILE A 198 -10.92 -8.14 15.07
N ALA A 199 -12.24 -8.24 15.22
CA ALA A 199 -13.00 -9.44 14.81
C ALA A 199 -12.81 -9.73 13.32
N ARG A 200 -12.82 -8.68 12.48
CA ARG A 200 -12.49 -8.80 11.05
C ARG A 200 -11.06 -9.27 10.84
N GLY A 201 -10.07 -8.74 11.58
CA GLY A 201 -8.68 -9.22 11.54
C GLY A 201 -8.55 -10.69 11.89
N ARG A 202 -9.27 -11.15 12.92
CA ARG A 202 -9.32 -12.58 13.29
C ARG A 202 -9.88 -13.46 12.18
N SER A 203 -10.95 -13.02 11.49
CA SER A 203 -11.49 -13.77 10.35
C SER A 203 -10.52 -13.85 9.15
N LEU A 204 -9.49 -13.02 9.12
CA LEU A 204 -8.42 -13.00 8.11
C LEU A 204 -7.17 -13.79 8.54
N GLY A 205 -7.17 -14.39 9.75
CA GLY A 205 -6.09 -15.23 10.25
C GLY A 205 -5.30 -14.66 11.43
N ALA A 206 -5.69 -13.52 12.02
CA ALA A 206 -5.05 -13.07 13.26
C ALA A 206 -5.41 -13.97 14.43
N SER A 207 -4.39 -14.41 15.19
CA SER A 207 -4.56 -15.24 16.39
C SER A 207 -5.08 -14.41 17.56
N ASP A 208 -4.62 -13.16 17.67
CA ASP A 208 -4.93 -12.26 18.77
C ASP A 208 -5.21 -10.84 18.25
N GLY A 209 -5.93 -10.05 19.06
CA GLY A 209 -6.22 -8.66 18.71
C GLY A 209 -6.21 -7.77 19.94
N ILE A 210 -5.68 -6.55 19.78
CA ILE A 210 -5.56 -5.54 20.82
C ILE A 210 -6.25 -4.26 20.37
N ASN A 211 -7.23 -3.81 21.15
CA ASN A 211 -7.85 -2.50 20.95
C ASN A 211 -7.02 -1.42 21.64
N TYR A 212 -6.25 -0.65 20.86
CA TYR A 212 -5.35 0.35 21.42
C TYR A 212 -6.08 1.57 22.04
N LYS A 213 -7.39 1.72 21.84
CA LYS A 213 -8.16 2.76 22.52
C LYS A 213 -8.51 2.36 23.94
N THR A 214 -8.79 1.10 24.19
CA THR A 214 -9.09 0.56 25.54
C THR A 214 -7.82 0.06 26.23
N THR A 215 -6.78 -0.26 25.47
CA THR A 215 -5.49 -0.74 25.96
C THR A 215 -4.37 0.14 25.37
N PRO A 216 -4.17 1.37 25.88
CA PRO A 216 -3.17 2.31 25.34
C PRO A 216 -1.73 1.79 25.45
N GLU A 217 -1.40 1.00 26.49
CA GLU A 217 -0.13 0.29 26.63
C GLU A 217 -0.16 -1.04 25.87
N TRP A 218 -0.51 -1.00 24.59
CA TRP A 218 -0.65 -2.20 23.76
C TRP A 218 0.66 -3.01 23.62
N ASP A 219 1.80 -2.37 23.76
CA ASP A 219 3.12 -3.02 23.83
C ASP A 219 3.25 -3.98 25.01
N GLN A 220 2.75 -3.61 26.21
CA GLN A 220 2.73 -4.47 27.37
C GLN A 220 1.78 -5.68 27.14
N GLU A 221 0.65 -5.44 26.47
CA GLU A 221 -0.26 -6.52 26.13
C GLU A 221 0.35 -7.47 25.08
N VAL A 222 1.10 -6.96 24.09
CA VAL A 222 1.90 -7.80 23.18
C VAL A 222 2.87 -8.68 23.98
N MET A 223 3.57 -8.12 24.96
CA MET A 223 4.50 -8.89 25.80
C MET A 223 3.77 -9.97 26.62
N LYS A 224 2.58 -9.69 27.16
CA LYS A 224 1.77 -10.72 27.85
C LYS A 224 1.33 -11.84 26.89
N LEU A 225 0.77 -11.49 25.74
CA LEU A 225 0.32 -12.45 24.72
C LEU A 225 1.46 -13.33 24.21
N THR A 226 2.69 -12.82 24.21
CA THR A 226 3.89 -13.56 23.81
C THR A 226 4.67 -14.16 25.00
N ARG A 227 4.11 -14.15 26.21
CA ARG A 227 4.73 -14.67 27.45
C ARG A 227 6.11 -14.06 27.71
N GLY A 228 6.27 -12.76 27.45
CA GLY A 228 7.52 -12.01 27.65
C GLY A 228 8.54 -12.14 26.52
N ARG A 229 8.27 -12.93 25.48
CA ARG A 229 9.20 -13.09 24.34
C ARG A 229 9.23 -11.87 23.41
N GLY A 230 8.08 -11.28 23.12
CA GLY A 230 7.91 -10.27 22.10
C GLY A 230 7.68 -10.85 20.70
N VAL A 231 7.61 -9.96 19.66
CA VAL A 231 7.31 -10.30 18.27
C VAL A 231 8.56 -10.24 17.39
N ASP A 232 8.61 -11.08 16.34
CA ASP A 232 9.74 -11.13 15.40
C ASP A 232 9.70 -10.01 14.38
N CYS A 233 8.49 -9.53 14.04
CA CYS A 233 8.30 -8.46 13.07
C CYS A 233 7.15 -7.54 13.48
N VAL A 234 7.38 -6.23 13.46
CA VAL A 234 6.34 -5.19 13.58
C VAL A 234 6.14 -4.52 12.24
N ILE A 235 4.92 -4.53 11.73
CA ILE A 235 4.50 -3.75 10.55
C ILE A 235 4.05 -2.37 11.05
N GLU A 236 5.01 -1.43 11.07
CA GLU A 236 4.86 -0.10 11.69
C GLU A 236 4.28 0.89 10.68
N VAL A 237 3.00 1.18 10.81
CA VAL A 237 2.29 2.14 9.96
C VAL A 237 1.94 3.45 10.69
N GLY A 238 2.12 3.51 11.99
CA GLY A 238 1.83 4.68 12.80
C GLY A 238 2.87 5.79 12.66
N GLY A 239 4.15 5.44 12.78
CA GLY A 239 5.26 6.39 12.74
C GLY A 239 5.71 6.82 14.14
N LEU A 240 6.18 8.07 14.28
CA LEU A 240 6.87 8.53 15.50
C LEU A 240 6.05 8.34 16.79
N GLY A 241 4.73 8.49 16.74
CA GLY A 241 3.87 8.35 17.92
C GLY A 241 3.71 6.93 18.43
N THR A 242 4.11 5.91 17.65
CA THR A 242 3.98 4.49 18.01
C THR A 242 5.32 3.76 18.09
N LEU A 243 6.37 4.33 17.53
CA LEU A 243 7.65 3.65 17.28
C LEU A 243 8.32 3.14 18.57
N ASN A 244 8.29 3.89 19.68
CA ASN A 244 8.84 3.41 20.96
C ASN A 244 8.13 2.15 21.46
N ARG A 245 6.80 2.10 21.37
CA ARG A 245 6.02 0.91 21.75
C ARG A 245 6.32 -0.26 20.82
N SER A 246 6.54 0.01 19.53
CA SER A 246 6.98 -0.99 18.56
C SER A 246 8.34 -1.60 18.94
N PHE A 247 9.29 -0.76 19.41
CA PHE A 247 10.57 -1.25 19.92
C PHE A 247 10.41 -2.11 21.19
N GLN A 248 9.52 -1.69 22.13
CA GLN A 248 9.25 -2.45 23.35
C GLN A 248 8.61 -3.82 23.07
N SER A 249 7.87 -3.93 21.98
CA SER A 249 7.18 -5.17 21.58
C SER A 249 8.09 -6.21 20.95
N LEU A 250 9.34 -5.88 20.59
CA LEU A 250 10.24 -6.78 19.87
C LEU A 250 10.74 -7.95 20.71
N ALA A 251 10.83 -9.10 20.08
CA ALA A 251 11.64 -10.22 20.51
C ALA A 251 13.14 -9.92 20.31
N PHE A 252 14.02 -10.73 20.90
CA PHE A 252 15.45 -10.67 20.63
C PHE A 252 15.74 -10.97 19.16
N GLY A 253 16.47 -10.09 18.48
CA GLY A 253 16.74 -10.17 17.05
C GLY A 253 15.56 -9.76 16.14
N GLY A 254 14.44 -9.31 16.72
CA GLY A 254 13.26 -8.89 15.97
C GLY A 254 13.48 -7.61 15.15
N LYS A 255 12.57 -7.31 14.24
CA LYS A 255 12.62 -6.14 13.37
C LYS A 255 11.34 -5.29 13.47
N VAL A 256 11.51 -3.97 13.43
CA VAL A 256 10.44 -3.02 13.14
C VAL A 256 10.60 -2.56 11.70
N VAL A 257 9.57 -2.71 10.89
CA VAL A 257 9.56 -2.20 9.51
C VAL A 257 8.74 -0.92 9.48
N LEU A 258 9.45 0.20 9.34
CA LEU A 258 8.87 1.54 9.32
C LEU A 258 8.34 1.86 7.93
N ILE A 259 7.01 2.03 7.84
CA ILE A 259 6.27 2.18 6.58
C ILE A 259 5.46 3.48 6.60
N GLY A 260 4.65 3.67 7.64
CA GLY A 260 3.63 4.70 7.68
C GLY A 260 3.97 5.89 8.56
N LEU A 261 3.13 6.92 8.46
CA LEU A 261 3.26 8.20 9.13
C LEU A 261 1.92 8.67 9.71
N LEU A 262 1.03 7.73 10.09
CA LEU A 262 -0.34 8.04 10.48
C LEU A 262 -0.45 8.92 11.73
N THR A 263 0.56 8.89 12.60
CA THR A 263 0.64 9.76 13.80
C THR A 263 1.40 11.06 13.55
N GLY A 264 1.79 11.33 12.29
CA GLY A 264 2.53 12.54 11.90
C GLY A 264 4.05 12.32 11.78
N ARG A 265 4.71 13.36 11.26
CA ARG A 265 6.17 13.39 11.02
C ARG A 265 6.94 14.08 12.12
N ASN A 266 6.26 14.84 12.97
CA ASN A 266 6.84 15.65 14.01
C ASN A 266 6.34 15.19 15.38
N GLY A 267 7.22 15.21 16.37
CA GLY A 267 6.88 14.83 17.75
C GLY A 267 7.17 13.36 18.06
N GLY A 268 7.32 13.09 19.34
CA GLY A 268 7.67 11.78 19.88
C GLY A 268 9.16 11.68 20.17
N ASP A 269 9.50 11.50 21.45
CA ASP A 269 10.86 11.15 21.87
C ASP A 269 11.11 9.68 21.53
N VAL A 270 11.63 9.42 20.33
CA VAL A 270 12.01 8.08 19.92
C VAL A 270 13.37 7.74 20.53
N ASN A 271 13.39 6.72 21.39
CA ASN A 271 14.61 6.23 22.00
C ASN A 271 15.16 4.99 21.30
N PRO A 272 16.10 5.12 20.34
CA PRO A 272 16.66 3.99 19.62
C PRO A 272 17.50 3.05 20.50
N TYR A 273 17.95 3.50 21.66
CA TYR A 273 18.72 2.65 22.58
C TYR A 273 17.95 1.47 23.13
N THR A 274 16.60 1.50 23.06
CA THR A 274 15.75 0.35 23.40
C THR A 274 15.96 -0.85 22.49
N LEU A 275 16.52 -0.65 21.31
CA LEU A 275 16.86 -1.73 20.37
C LEU A 275 18.12 -2.51 20.79
N MET A 276 19.07 -1.87 21.50
CA MET A 276 20.37 -2.47 21.80
C MET A 276 20.26 -3.79 22.58
N PRO A 277 19.58 -3.85 23.75
CA PRO A 277 19.51 -5.10 24.53
C PRO A 277 18.74 -6.20 23.81
N LYS A 278 17.89 -5.84 22.86
CA LYS A 278 17.13 -6.79 22.06
C LYS A 278 17.84 -7.20 20.76
N ARG A 279 18.98 -6.59 20.42
CA ARG A 279 19.58 -6.65 19.07
C ARG A 279 18.54 -6.42 17.98
N GLY A 280 17.62 -5.48 18.27
CA GLY A 280 16.51 -5.15 17.40
C GLY A 280 16.97 -4.41 16.15
N ASN A 281 16.20 -4.53 15.08
CA ASN A 281 16.47 -3.88 13.80
C ASN A 281 15.34 -2.91 13.44
N LEU A 282 15.69 -1.76 12.87
CA LEU A 282 14.74 -0.81 12.28
C LEU A 282 15.02 -0.71 10.79
N HIS A 283 14.05 -1.09 9.97
CA HIS A 283 14.13 -1.01 8.51
C HIS A 283 13.12 -0.01 7.98
N GLY A 284 13.59 1.10 7.40
CA GLY A 284 12.75 1.97 6.60
C GLY A 284 12.55 1.38 5.21
N ILE A 285 11.31 1.28 4.75
CA ILE A 285 10.99 0.81 3.41
C ILE A 285 10.06 1.78 2.68
N PHE A 286 10.09 1.74 1.35
CA PHE A 286 9.21 2.53 0.51
C PHE A 286 8.65 1.66 -0.62
N VAL A 287 7.43 1.13 -0.44
CA VAL A 287 6.76 0.18 -1.35
C VAL A 287 7.65 -1.04 -1.61
N GLY A 288 7.96 -1.34 -2.86
CA GLY A 288 8.86 -2.39 -3.32
C GLY A 288 9.15 -2.25 -4.81
N ASP A 289 9.85 -3.20 -5.36
CA ASP A 289 10.27 -3.22 -6.76
C ASP A 289 9.55 -4.31 -7.58
N ARG A 290 9.89 -4.42 -8.88
CA ARG A 290 9.30 -5.39 -9.79
C ARG A 290 9.56 -6.86 -9.37
N PRO A 291 10.78 -7.27 -9.01
CA PRO A 291 11.04 -8.61 -8.48
C PRO A 291 10.14 -8.97 -7.30
N MET A 292 10.02 -8.09 -6.31
CA MET A 292 9.14 -8.30 -5.15
C MET A 292 7.67 -8.46 -5.55
N PHE A 293 7.19 -7.66 -6.52
CA PHE A 293 5.83 -7.77 -7.02
C PHE A 293 5.59 -9.12 -7.71
N VAL A 294 6.55 -9.57 -8.53
CA VAL A 294 6.47 -10.88 -9.21
C VAL A 294 6.44 -12.03 -8.19
N GLU A 295 7.28 -11.98 -7.16
CA GLU A 295 7.30 -12.98 -6.09
C GLU A 295 5.99 -12.99 -5.30
N MET A 296 5.48 -11.81 -4.94
CA MET A 296 4.17 -11.66 -4.28
C MET A 296 3.04 -12.25 -5.12
N ASN A 297 3.01 -11.99 -6.42
CA ASN A 297 1.98 -12.53 -7.31
C ASN A 297 2.02 -14.07 -7.37
N LYS A 298 3.20 -14.68 -7.36
CA LYS A 298 3.35 -16.14 -7.25
C LYS A 298 2.79 -16.66 -5.93
N ALA A 299 3.09 -15.98 -4.81
CA ALA A 299 2.58 -16.37 -3.50
C ALA A 299 1.05 -16.22 -3.42
N ILE A 300 0.47 -15.16 -3.98
CA ILE A 300 -0.99 -14.97 -4.09
C ILE A 300 -1.63 -16.12 -4.88
N GLY A 301 -1.07 -16.45 -6.03
CA GLY A 301 -1.58 -17.56 -6.85
C GLY A 301 -1.53 -18.92 -6.14
N ALA A 302 -0.44 -19.18 -5.41
CA ALA A 302 -0.25 -20.44 -4.70
C ALA A 302 -1.12 -20.57 -3.43
N SER A 303 -1.39 -19.45 -2.73
CA SER A 303 -2.13 -19.43 -1.46
C SER A 303 -3.62 -19.14 -1.61
N GLY A 304 -4.05 -18.66 -2.76
CA GLY A 304 -5.44 -18.22 -2.98
C GLY A 304 -5.81 -16.95 -2.20
N ILE A 305 -4.84 -16.18 -1.72
CA ILE A 305 -5.08 -14.92 -1.01
C ILE A 305 -5.81 -13.96 -1.94
N ARG A 306 -6.86 -13.31 -1.41
CA ARG A 306 -7.55 -12.21 -2.06
C ARG A 306 -7.41 -10.94 -1.23
N PRO A 307 -7.19 -9.78 -1.89
CA PRO A 307 -7.20 -8.50 -1.21
C PRO A 307 -8.51 -8.27 -0.45
N VAL A 308 -8.42 -7.63 0.70
CA VAL A 308 -9.60 -7.23 1.47
C VAL A 308 -10.08 -5.90 0.90
N VAL A 309 -11.15 -5.92 0.12
CA VAL A 309 -11.82 -4.73 -0.41
C VAL A 309 -12.98 -4.38 0.54
N ASP A 310 -12.91 -3.21 1.15
CA ASP A 310 -13.95 -2.72 2.06
C ASP A 310 -15.18 -2.25 1.28
N LYS A 311 -14.94 -1.38 0.30
CA LYS A 311 -15.99 -0.81 -0.53
C LYS A 311 -15.50 -0.45 -1.92
N VAL A 312 -16.35 -0.68 -2.92
CA VAL A 312 -16.16 -0.24 -4.30
C VAL A 312 -17.09 0.93 -4.58
N PHE A 313 -16.55 2.02 -5.09
CA PHE A 313 -17.28 3.21 -5.52
C PHE A 313 -17.29 3.30 -7.04
N ALA A 314 -18.30 3.93 -7.61
CA ALA A 314 -18.30 4.28 -9.03
C ALA A 314 -17.28 5.40 -9.30
N PHE A 315 -16.84 5.55 -10.55
CA PHE A 315 -15.91 6.61 -10.95
C PHE A 315 -16.42 8.00 -10.57
N ASP A 316 -17.67 8.29 -10.85
CA ASP A 316 -18.29 9.58 -10.56
C ASP A 316 -18.42 9.87 -9.04
N ASP A 317 -18.32 8.82 -8.21
CA ASP A 317 -18.33 8.92 -6.74
C ASP A 317 -16.92 9.01 -6.11
N ALA A 318 -15.90 9.34 -6.87
CA ALA A 318 -14.51 9.37 -6.40
C ALA A 318 -14.31 10.21 -5.13
N LEU A 319 -14.94 11.37 -5.02
CA LEU A 319 -14.88 12.20 -3.80
C LEU A 319 -15.52 11.52 -2.59
N ALA A 320 -16.55 10.70 -2.78
CA ALA A 320 -17.13 9.91 -1.70
C ALA A 320 -16.17 8.80 -1.23
N ALA A 321 -15.40 8.21 -2.16
CA ALA A 321 -14.34 7.26 -1.83
C ALA A 321 -13.23 7.90 -1.00
N TYR A 322 -12.78 9.10 -1.35
CA TYR A 322 -11.81 9.88 -0.57
C TYR A 322 -12.33 10.15 0.85
N ARG A 323 -13.58 10.65 0.99
CA ARG A 323 -14.20 10.88 2.29
C ARG A 323 -14.33 9.60 3.10
N HIS A 324 -14.71 8.49 2.47
CA HIS A 324 -14.81 7.19 3.15
C HIS A 324 -13.45 6.75 3.69
N GLN A 325 -12.39 6.83 2.89
CA GLN A 325 -11.04 6.49 3.34
C GLN A 325 -10.55 7.42 4.47
N ALA A 326 -10.78 8.73 4.36
CA ALA A 326 -10.41 9.72 5.39
C ALA A 326 -11.11 9.46 6.73
N SER A 327 -12.32 8.88 6.73
CA SER A 327 -13.05 8.54 7.95
C SER A 327 -12.34 7.51 8.84
N GLY A 328 -11.41 6.73 8.27
CA GLY A 328 -10.74 5.64 8.97
C GLY A 328 -11.65 4.47 9.38
N LYS A 329 -12.92 4.45 8.95
CA LYS A 329 -13.89 3.41 9.32
C LYS A 329 -13.86 2.15 8.46
N PHE A 330 -12.91 2.03 7.58
CA PHE A 330 -12.75 0.91 6.63
C PHE A 330 -11.78 -0.16 7.14
N VAL A 331 -11.83 -1.35 6.53
CA VAL A 331 -10.87 -2.45 6.70
C VAL A 331 -10.34 -2.87 5.33
N GLY A 332 -9.03 -2.89 5.14
CA GLY A 332 -8.42 -3.22 3.85
C GLY A 332 -8.33 -2.03 2.92
N LYS A 333 -8.86 -2.15 1.71
CA LYS A 333 -8.73 -1.17 0.62
C LYS A 333 -10.07 -0.58 0.19
N VAL A 334 -10.03 0.66 -0.23
CA VAL A 334 -11.14 1.37 -0.87
C VAL A 334 -10.84 1.44 -2.36
N VAL A 335 -11.77 1.00 -3.19
CA VAL A 335 -11.60 0.86 -4.64
C VAL A 335 -12.58 1.75 -5.39
N ILE A 336 -12.16 2.29 -6.51
CA ILE A 336 -12.99 3.01 -7.48
C ILE A 336 -13.00 2.20 -8.77
N ARG A 337 -14.20 1.81 -9.21
CA ARG A 337 -14.41 1.11 -10.48
C ARG A 337 -14.62 2.10 -11.59
N MET A 338 -13.85 1.96 -12.66
CA MET A 338 -14.09 2.67 -13.91
C MET A 338 -15.20 1.97 -14.73
N LEU A 339 -15.88 2.70 -15.58
CA LEU A 339 -16.95 2.16 -16.42
C LEU A 339 -16.42 1.21 -17.51
#